data_de255eb4c4c79b39c6bc2f2fc0cc4c5d
#
_entry.id   de255eb4c4c79b39c6bc2f2fc0cc4c5d
#
_cell.length_a   1.000
_cell.length_b   1.000
_cell.length_c   1.000
_cell.angle_alpha   90.00
_cell.angle_beta   90.00
_cell.angle_gamma   90.00
#
_symmetry.space_group_name_H-M   'P 1'
#
loop_
_entity.id
_entity.type
_entity.pdbx_description
1 polymer ?
#
loop_
_entity_poly.entity_id
_entity_poly.type
_entity_poly.pdbx_seq_one_letter_code
_entity_poly.pdbx_strand_id
1 'polypeptide(L)'
;MIMVIILLLMSAALLNATRHQMEDSLSLLVGERIGYQQSSEAVSALNWGMQQQWGDQMGWQCKVRGASGWRACLLQQQQQPALLRADSGSNTIAFWQWVQRSENGYLQAVPHGWLDFCPLTEERRCQPDE
;
A
#
# COMPACT_ATOMS: atom_id res chain seq x y z
N MET A 1 -19.62 42.32 -38.86
CA MET A 1 -20.37 41.09 -38.63
C MET A 1 -19.51 39.83 -38.67
N ILE A 2 -18.64 39.67 -39.65
CA ILE A 2 -17.79 38.49 -39.78
C ILE A 2 -16.82 38.35 -38.59
N MET A 3 -16.28 39.45 -38.11
CA MET A 3 -15.38 39.44 -36.94
C MET A 3 -16.04 38.92 -35.66
N VAL A 4 -17.31 39.26 -35.43
CA VAL A 4 -18.06 38.81 -34.25
C VAL A 4 -18.31 37.31 -34.32
N ILE A 5 -18.62 36.78 -35.50
CA ILE A 5 -18.83 35.34 -35.70
C ILE A 5 -17.53 34.56 -35.46
N ILE A 6 -16.40 35.05 -35.92
CA ILE A 6 -15.10 34.43 -35.70
C ILE A 6 -14.75 34.41 -34.22
N LEU A 7 -14.95 35.51 -33.52
CA LEU A 7 -14.73 35.57 -32.05
C LEU A 7 -15.61 34.59 -31.27
N LEU A 8 -16.87 34.45 -31.65
CA LEU A 8 -17.78 33.50 -31.02
C LEU A 8 -17.35 32.05 -31.26
N LEU A 9 -16.90 31.74 -32.45
CA LEU A 9 -16.41 30.39 -32.78
C LEU A 9 -15.14 30.06 -32.01
N MET A 10 -14.21 31.02 -31.87
CA MET A 10 -12.98 30.83 -31.09
C MET A 10 -13.29 30.62 -29.61
N SER A 11 -14.25 31.35 -29.05
CA SER A 11 -14.66 31.21 -27.66
C SER A 11 -15.28 29.84 -27.40
N ALA A 12 -16.10 29.33 -28.30
CA ALA A 12 -16.71 27.99 -28.17
C ALA A 12 -15.64 26.89 -28.23
N ALA A 13 -14.65 27.01 -29.11
CA ALA A 13 -13.55 26.04 -29.22
C ALA A 13 -12.69 26.02 -27.94
N LEU A 14 -12.39 27.18 -27.36
CA LEU A 14 -11.65 27.28 -26.10
C LEU A 14 -12.40 26.63 -24.94
N LEU A 15 -13.70 26.86 -24.83
CA LEU A 15 -14.54 26.23 -23.78
C LEU A 15 -14.55 24.72 -23.89
N ASN A 16 -14.66 24.18 -25.11
CA ASN A 16 -14.61 22.73 -25.34
C ASN A 16 -13.27 22.11 -24.94
N ALA A 17 -12.16 22.74 -25.30
CA ALA A 17 -10.83 22.28 -24.93
C ALA A 17 -10.64 22.27 -23.42
N THR A 18 -11.14 23.29 -22.71
CA THR A 18 -11.05 23.36 -21.24
C THR A 18 -11.86 22.24 -20.58
N ARG A 19 -13.03 21.92 -21.08
CA ARG A 19 -13.85 20.83 -20.56
C ARG A 19 -13.15 19.48 -20.68
N HIS A 20 -12.55 19.18 -21.81
CA HIS A 20 -11.80 17.92 -22.00
C HIS A 20 -10.64 17.79 -21.01
N GLN A 21 -9.90 18.86 -20.78
CA GLN A 21 -8.80 18.85 -19.80
C GLN A 21 -9.30 18.60 -18.38
N MET A 22 -10.43 19.17 -17.99
CA MET A 22 -11.01 18.94 -16.66
C MET A 22 -11.46 17.49 -16.47
N GLU A 23 -12.06 16.87 -17.47
CA GLU A 23 -12.47 15.46 -17.41
C GLU A 23 -11.27 14.53 -17.25
N ASP A 24 -10.20 14.74 -17.98
CA ASP A 24 -8.96 13.94 -17.88
C ASP A 24 -8.33 14.09 -16.50
N SER A 25 -8.30 15.30 -15.95
CA SER A 25 -7.75 15.55 -14.59
C SER A 25 -8.57 14.85 -13.51
N LEU A 26 -9.90 14.83 -13.63
CA LEU A 26 -10.78 14.16 -12.67
C LEU A 26 -10.57 12.64 -12.66
N SER A 27 -10.42 12.02 -13.84
CA SER A 27 -10.21 10.57 -13.89
C SER A 27 -8.84 10.17 -13.31
N LEU A 28 -7.80 10.97 -13.47
CA LEU A 28 -6.50 10.75 -12.83
C LEU A 28 -6.60 10.88 -11.31
N LEU A 29 -7.33 11.87 -10.79
CA LEU A 29 -7.52 12.07 -9.36
C LEU A 29 -8.25 10.90 -8.71
N VAL A 30 -9.26 10.33 -9.36
CA VAL A 30 -10.00 9.17 -8.86
C VAL A 30 -9.07 7.95 -8.76
N GLY A 31 -8.24 7.71 -9.78
CA GLY A 31 -7.26 6.63 -9.77
C GLY A 31 -6.23 6.78 -8.64
N GLU A 32 -5.73 7.99 -8.40
CA GLU A 32 -4.81 8.29 -7.32
C GLU A 32 -5.46 8.06 -5.94
N ARG A 33 -6.72 8.44 -5.76
CA ARG A 33 -7.44 8.23 -4.49
C ARG A 33 -7.53 6.75 -4.12
N ILE A 34 -7.84 5.88 -5.08
CA ILE A 34 -7.91 4.44 -4.83
C ILE A 34 -6.55 3.91 -4.41
N GLY A 35 -5.48 4.32 -5.09
CA GLY A 35 -4.11 3.96 -4.74
C GLY A 35 -3.72 4.43 -3.34
N TYR A 36 -4.06 5.66 -2.97
CA TYR A 36 -3.79 6.20 -1.64
C TYR A 36 -4.56 5.46 -0.55
N GLN A 37 -5.83 5.11 -0.79
CA GLN A 37 -6.62 4.36 0.18
C GLN A 37 -6.01 2.98 0.44
N GLN A 38 -5.63 2.26 -0.59
CA GLN A 38 -5.01 0.93 -0.45
C GLN A 38 -3.66 1.02 0.26
N SER A 39 -2.85 2.01 -0.08
CA SER A 39 -1.57 2.25 0.58
C SER A 39 -1.75 2.62 2.04
N SER A 40 -2.69 3.51 2.34
CA SER A 40 -3.01 3.92 3.70
C SER A 40 -3.49 2.75 4.55
N GLU A 41 -4.35 1.90 4.00
CA GLU A 41 -4.83 0.71 4.68
C GLU A 41 -3.70 -0.30 4.92
N ALA A 42 -2.81 -0.48 3.96
CA ALA A 42 -1.67 -1.37 4.11
C ALA A 42 -0.70 -0.87 5.20
N VAL A 43 -0.45 0.44 5.28
CA VAL A 43 0.35 1.03 6.35
C VAL A 43 -0.33 0.85 7.70
N SER A 44 -1.66 1.03 7.76
CA SER A 44 -2.43 0.81 8.98
C SER A 44 -2.38 -0.64 9.41
N ALA A 45 -2.46 -1.57 8.47
CA ALA A 45 -2.32 -3.01 8.73
C ALA A 45 -0.93 -3.33 9.27
N LEU A 46 0.11 -2.69 8.73
CA LEU A 46 1.49 -2.86 9.20
C LEU A 46 1.63 -2.39 10.65
N ASN A 47 1.10 -1.21 10.98
CA ASN A 47 1.10 -0.68 12.34
C ASN A 47 0.33 -1.58 13.29
N TRP A 48 -0.82 -2.10 12.85
CA TRP A 48 -1.59 -3.06 13.62
C TRP A 48 -0.78 -4.33 13.89
N GLY A 49 -0.10 -4.86 12.88
CA GLY A 49 0.78 -6.03 13.01
C GLY A 49 1.94 -5.80 13.99
N MET A 50 2.50 -4.59 14.00
CA MET A 50 3.55 -4.21 14.94
C MET A 50 3.08 -4.25 16.40
N GLN A 51 1.81 -4.03 16.65
CA GLN A 51 1.23 -4.01 17.98
C GLN A 51 0.77 -5.39 18.46
N GLN A 52 0.78 -6.39 17.59
CA GLN A 52 0.37 -7.73 17.95
C GLN A 52 1.49 -8.49 18.64
N GLN A 53 1.09 -9.49 19.41
CA GLN A 53 2.03 -10.41 20.04
C GLN A 53 2.20 -11.64 19.14
N TRP A 54 3.45 -11.97 18.79
CA TRP A 54 3.76 -13.00 17.83
C TRP A 54 4.43 -14.20 18.49
N GLY A 55 4.13 -15.39 17.98
CA GLY A 55 4.73 -16.62 18.47
C GLY A 55 6.17 -16.81 17.99
N ASP A 56 6.84 -17.80 18.56
CA ASP A 56 8.25 -18.11 18.29
C ASP A 56 8.40 -19.19 17.20
N GLN A 57 7.50 -19.19 16.21
CA GLN A 57 7.56 -20.16 15.12
C GLN A 57 8.42 -19.66 13.99
N MET A 58 9.26 -20.53 13.43
CA MET A 58 10.02 -20.23 12.23
C MET A 58 9.11 -20.23 11.00
N GLY A 59 9.45 -19.41 10.00
CA GLY A 59 8.67 -19.27 8.79
C GLY A 59 7.57 -18.21 8.93
N TRP A 60 6.60 -18.28 8.05
CA TRP A 60 5.50 -17.33 8.01
C TRP A 60 4.43 -17.67 9.05
N GLN A 61 3.98 -16.68 9.78
CA GLN A 61 2.75 -16.73 10.58
C GLN A 61 1.93 -15.49 10.29
N CYS A 62 0.63 -15.67 10.11
CA CYS A 62 -0.25 -14.58 9.68
C CYS A 62 -1.38 -14.36 10.68
N LYS A 63 -1.80 -13.10 10.80
CA LYS A 63 -2.98 -12.69 11.57
C LYS A 63 -3.86 -11.81 10.71
N VAL A 64 -5.17 -11.97 10.85
CA VAL A 64 -6.16 -11.18 10.12
C VAL A 64 -7.03 -10.45 11.13
N ARG A 65 -7.23 -9.16 10.91
CA ARG A 65 -8.16 -8.37 11.70
C ARG A 65 -9.56 -8.50 11.09
N GLY A 66 -10.48 -9.18 11.78
CA GLY A 66 -11.77 -9.54 11.23
C GLY A 66 -12.66 -8.36 10.81
N ALA A 67 -12.57 -7.24 11.54
CA ALA A 67 -13.42 -6.07 11.27
C ALA A 67 -13.02 -5.34 9.98
N SER A 68 -11.72 -5.27 9.67
CA SER A 68 -11.20 -4.50 8.53
C SER A 68 -10.68 -5.38 7.41
N GLY A 69 -10.45 -6.67 7.65
CA GLY A 69 -9.82 -7.58 6.70
C GLY A 69 -8.32 -7.40 6.57
N TRP A 70 -7.71 -6.55 7.35
CA TRP A 70 -6.25 -6.33 7.31
C TRP A 70 -5.52 -7.63 7.64
N ARG A 71 -4.46 -7.88 6.90
CA ARG A 71 -3.64 -9.06 7.06
C ARG A 71 -2.21 -8.64 7.36
N ALA A 72 -1.64 -9.21 8.41
CA ALA A 72 -0.23 -9.02 8.73
C ALA A 72 0.42 -10.39 8.90
N CYS A 73 1.59 -10.57 8.29
CA CYS A 73 2.32 -11.82 8.33
C CYS A 73 3.76 -11.56 8.74
N LEU A 74 4.26 -12.38 9.66
CA LEU A 74 5.62 -12.27 10.16
C LEU A 74 6.43 -13.47 9.68
N LEU A 75 7.57 -13.18 9.03
CA LEU A 75 8.54 -14.21 8.65
C LEU A 75 9.71 -14.17 9.63
N GLN A 76 9.85 -15.24 10.43
CA GLN A 76 11.00 -15.38 11.31
C GLN A 76 12.08 -16.20 10.65
N GLN A 77 13.31 -15.69 10.70
CA GLN A 77 14.49 -16.33 10.12
C GLN A 77 15.57 -16.47 11.18
N GLN A 78 16.41 -17.51 11.03
CA GLN A 78 17.56 -17.69 11.91
C GLN A 78 18.63 -16.65 11.59
N GLN A 79 19.17 -16.04 12.64
CA GLN A 79 20.30 -15.10 12.56
C GLN A 79 20.04 -13.82 11.75
N GLN A 80 18.78 -13.53 11.40
CA GLN A 80 18.40 -12.34 10.66
C GLN A 80 17.22 -11.66 11.34
N PRO A 81 17.03 -10.34 11.13
CA PRO A 81 15.79 -9.70 11.58
C PRO A 81 14.57 -10.36 10.96
N ALA A 82 13.46 -10.34 11.68
CA ALA A 82 12.20 -10.82 11.13
C ALA A 82 11.65 -9.81 10.12
N LEU A 83 10.83 -10.29 9.20
CA LEU A 83 10.21 -9.46 8.18
C LEU A 83 8.69 -9.46 8.42
N LEU A 84 8.14 -8.28 8.64
CA LEU A 84 6.68 -8.11 8.77
C LEU A 84 6.13 -7.60 7.45
N ARG A 85 5.13 -8.32 6.91
CA ARG A 85 4.41 -7.94 5.70
C ARG A 85 2.96 -7.66 6.05
N ALA A 86 2.40 -6.59 5.52
CA ALA A 86 1.01 -6.25 5.76
C ALA A 86 0.32 -5.75 4.49
N ASP A 87 -0.94 -6.08 4.36
CA ASP A 87 -1.79 -5.59 3.27
C ASP A 87 -3.21 -5.37 3.78
N SER A 88 -4.05 -4.79 2.92
CA SER A 88 -5.45 -4.50 3.25
C SER A 88 -6.36 -5.73 3.14
N GLY A 89 -5.82 -6.88 2.80
CA GLY A 89 -6.58 -8.09 2.54
C GLY A 89 -6.87 -8.35 1.07
N SER A 90 -6.62 -7.37 0.20
CA SER A 90 -6.90 -7.47 -1.24
C SER A 90 -5.71 -7.95 -2.08
N ASN A 91 -4.56 -8.16 -1.49
CA ASN A 91 -3.31 -8.61 -2.15
C ASN A 91 -2.74 -7.66 -3.21
N THR A 92 -3.29 -6.46 -3.33
CA THR A 92 -2.87 -5.53 -4.39
C THR A 92 -1.66 -4.69 -3.99
N ILE A 93 -1.62 -4.22 -2.74
CA ILE A 93 -0.51 -3.40 -2.22
C ILE A 93 -0.12 -3.96 -0.86
N ALA A 94 1.17 -4.27 -0.71
CA ALA A 94 1.73 -4.73 0.55
C ALA A 94 2.96 -3.90 0.90
N PHE A 95 3.19 -3.73 2.19
CA PHE A 95 4.41 -3.10 2.69
C PHE A 95 5.16 -4.07 3.60
N TRP A 96 6.47 -3.92 3.66
CA TRP A 96 7.36 -4.75 4.45
C TRP A 96 8.14 -3.88 5.43
N GLN A 97 8.40 -4.45 6.61
CA GLN A 97 9.17 -3.79 7.65
C GLN A 97 10.10 -4.81 8.28
N TRP A 98 11.40 -4.51 8.32
CA TRP A 98 12.32 -5.28 9.11
C TRP A 98 12.05 -4.99 10.59
N VAL A 99 11.90 -6.05 11.38
CA VAL A 99 11.54 -5.95 12.79
C VAL A 99 12.38 -6.92 13.61
N GLN A 100 12.48 -6.64 14.90
CA GLN A 100 13.05 -7.57 15.88
C GLN A 100 11.95 -7.99 16.83
N ARG A 101 11.86 -9.29 17.06
CA ARG A 101 10.89 -9.85 18.02
C ARG A 101 11.57 -9.92 19.40
N SER A 102 10.94 -9.30 20.39
CA SER A 102 11.38 -9.40 21.76
C SER A 102 10.93 -10.73 22.38
N GLU A 103 11.48 -11.07 23.53
CA GLU A 103 11.14 -12.34 24.23
C GLU A 103 9.66 -12.45 24.56
N ASN A 104 8.99 -11.33 24.81
CA ASN A 104 7.57 -11.32 25.11
C ASN A 104 6.67 -11.36 23.86
N GLY A 105 7.25 -11.44 22.66
CA GLY A 105 6.50 -11.55 21.41
C GLY A 105 6.16 -10.24 20.73
N TYR A 106 6.47 -9.11 21.33
CA TYR A 106 6.24 -7.81 20.71
C TYR A 106 7.35 -7.47 19.73
N LEU A 107 7.00 -6.67 18.72
CA LEU A 107 7.92 -6.31 17.66
C LEU A 107 8.47 -4.90 17.86
N GLN A 108 9.75 -4.71 17.51
CA GLN A 108 10.39 -3.41 17.44
C GLN A 108 10.88 -3.18 16.02
N ALA A 109 10.60 -2.00 15.47
CA ALA A 109 11.05 -1.65 14.13
C ALA A 109 12.57 -1.47 14.09
N VAL A 110 13.19 -2.07 13.07
CA VAL A 110 14.60 -1.82 12.78
C VAL A 110 14.69 -0.45 12.10
N PRO A 111 15.63 0.44 12.48
CA PRO A 111 15.78 1.72 11.81
C PRO A 111 15.98 1.55 10.31
N HIS A 112 15.28 2.36 9.52
CA HIS A 112 15.30 2.32 8.05
C HIS A 112 14.86 0.96 7.47
N GLY A 113 14.05 0.20 8.20
CA GLY A 113 13.60 -1.13 7.78
C GLY A 113 12.28 -1.16 7.00
N TRP A 114 11.67 -0.02 6.76
CA TRP A 114 10.41 0.06 6.01
C TRP A 114 10.67 -0.04 4.51
N LEU A 115 9.90 -0.89 3.83
CA LEU A 115 10.06 -1.17 2.40
C LEU A 115 8.70 -1.28 1.71
N ASP A 116 8.63 -0.82 0.48
CA ASP A 116 7.45 -0.97 -0.37
C ASP A 116 7.58 -2.14 -1.37
N PHE A 117 8.67 -2.90 -1.26
CA PHE A 117 8.93 -4.06 -2.10
C PHE A 117 9.49 -5.20 -1.23
N CYS A 118 9.39 -6.43 -1.72
CA CYS A 118 9.92 -7.58 -1.01
C CYS A 118 11.46 -7.60 -1.10
N PRO A 119 12.16 -7.58 0.04
CA PRO A 119 13.63 -7.57 0.03
C PRO A 119 14.26 -8.93 -0.15
N LEU A 120 13.48 -10.01 -0.20
CA LEU A 120 14.00 -11.36 -0.30
C LEU A 120 14.45 -11.65 -1.73
N THR A 121 15.52 -12.42 -1.88
CA THR A 121 16.08 -12.76 -3.19
C THR A 121 15.21 -13.71 -4.00
N GLU A 122 14.40 -14.53 -3.32
CA GLU A 122 13.46 -15.45 -3.95
C GLU A 122 12.04 -14.92 -3.82
N GLU A 123 11.39 -14.65 -4.95
CA GLU A 123 10.01 -14.15 -4.96
C GLU A 123 9.03 -15.08 -4.26
N ARG A 124 9.28 -16.39 -4.29
CA ARG A 124 8.44 -17.39 -3.62
C ARG A 124 8.39 -17.20 -2.11
N ARG A 125 9.49 -16.72 -1.53
CA ARG A 125 9.59 -16.51 -0.08
C ARG A 125 8.86 -15.26 0.37
N CYS A 126 8.55 -14.36 -0.56
CA CYS A 126 7.85 -13.11 -0.27
C CYS A 126 6.38 -13.31 0.04
N GLN A 127 5.80 -14.42 -0.40
CA GLN A 127 4.39 -14.71 -0.17
C GLN A 127 4.27 -15.70 0.98
N PRO A 128 3.47 -15.35 2.00
CA PRO A 128 3.19 -16.29 3.06
C PRO A 128 2.43 -17.48 2.48
N ASP A 129 2.78 -18.66 2.94
CA ASP A 129 2.05 -19.86 2.58
C ASP A 129 0.62 -19.77 3.10
N GLU A 130 -0.33 -20.02 2.23
CA GLU A 130 -1.74 -20.03 2.60
C GLU A 130 -2.10 -21.18 3.53
#